data_6a1bb57a3a3e10c65fe2bca57b5430fb
#
_entry.id   6a1bb57a3a3e10c65fe2bca57b5430fb
#
_cell.length_a   1.000
_cell.length_b   1.000
_cell.length_c   1.000
_cell.angle_alpha   90.00
_cell.angle_beta   90.00
_cell.angle_gamma   90.00
#
_symmetry.space_group_name_H-M   'P 1'
#
loop_
_entity.id
_entity.type
_entity.pdbx_description
1 polymer ?
#
loop_
_entity_poly.entity_id
_entity_poly.type
_entity_poly.pdbx_seq_one_letter_code
_entity_poly.pdbx_strand_id
1 'polypeptide(L)'
;MKVEAIDHDHAIGTSEGLLLCVWRMRTTAEAITELNRILTRLIARSPDRIVMLTVVESGADMPDAPVRNALAELFHRVAPSVIASALVFEGTGFKAATVRALTTTLNMVTRQPFPHKVFATVAEASAWLAPPTAGRLLASQIASELAGVRAALDARGQAARL
;
A
#
# COMPACT_ATOMS: atom_id res chain seq x y z
N MET A 1 7.30 13.55 3.69
CA MET A 1 6.89 12.18 4.05
C MET A 1 7.08 11.97 5.54
N LYS A 2 6.15 11.30 6.20
CA LYS A 2 6.22 10.92 7.62
C LYS A 2 5.99 9.41 7.73
N VAL A 3 6.87 8.69 8.43
CA VAL A 3 6.64 7.29 8.81
C VAL A 3 5.67 7.29 10.00
N GLU A 4 4.50 6.69 9.83
CA GLU A 4 3.41 6.68 10.81
C GLU A 4 3.40 5.42 11.66
N ALA A 5 3.77 4.28 11.07
CA ALA A 5 3.91 3.00 11.74
C ALA A 5 5.05 2.20 11.12
N ILE A 6 5.76 1.45 11.96
CA ILE A 6 6.86 0.61 11.53
C ILE A 6 7.13 -0.50 12.56
N ASP A 7 7.23 -1.72 12.08
CA ASP A 7 7.75 -2.86 12.84
C ASP A 7 8.69 -3.73 11.95
N HIS A 8 8.83 -5.02 12.21
CA HIS A 8 9.65 -5.90 11.37
C HIS A 8 8.90 -6.47 10.15
N ASP A 9 7.57 -6.47 10.21
CA ASP A 9 6.69 -7.03 9.18
C ASP A 9 6.30 -5.99 8.13
N HIS A 10 6.20 -4.69 8.53
CA HIS A 10 5.71 -3.64 7.64
C HIS A 10 6.16 -2.23 8.03
N ALA A 11 5.99 -1.31 7.08
CA ALA A 11 6.06 0.13 7.35
C ALA A 11 4.93 0.87 6.61
N ILE A 12 4.37 1.89 7.26
CA ILE A 12 3.34 2.77 6.70
C ILE A 12 3.80 4.21 6.81
N GLY A 13 3.80 4.92 5.68
CA GLY A 13 4.12 6.34 5.60
C GLY A 13 3.00 7.16 4.98
N THR A 14 2.99 8.46 5.26
CA THR A 14 2.04 9.41 4.68
C THR A 14 2.71 10.69 4.21
N SER A 15 2.16 11.31 3.18
CA SER A 15 2.53 12.63 2.67
C SER A 15 1.37 13.19 1.86
N GLU A 16 1.01 14.46 2.02
CA GLU A 16 0.09 15.27 1.17
C GLU A 16 -1.03 14.50 0.41
N GLY A 17 -1.77 13.66 1.10
CA GLY A 17 -2.80 12.80 0.47
C GLY A 17 -2.26 11.51 -0.15
N LEU A 18 -1.00 11.18 0.06
CA LEU A 18 -0.37 9.92 -0.33
C LEU A 18 -0.25 8.98 0.88
N LEU A 19 -0.76 7.76 0.74
CA LEU A 19 -0.50 6.65 1.63
C LEU A 19 0.50 5.71 0.99
N LEU A 20 1.52 5.33 1.74
CA LEU A 20 2.58 4.40 1.35
C LEU A 20 2.60 3.22 2.32
N CYS A 21 2.47 2.00 1.82
CA CYS A 21 2.57 0.79 2.61
C CYS A 21 3.63 -0.14 2.02
N VAL A 22 4.50 -0.69 2.87
CA VAL A 22 5.45 -1.75 2.52
C VAL A 22 5.16 -2.94 3.43
N TRP A 23 4.75 -4.06 2.84
CA TRP A 23 4.54 -5.34 3.52
C TRP A 23 5.71 -6.26 3.22
N ARG A 24 6.50 -6.59 4.23
CA ARG A 24 7.72 -7.40 4.13
C ARG A 24 7.49 -8.85 4.49
N MET A 25 6.74 -9.09 5.56
CA MET A 25 6.47 -10.42 6.10
C MET A 25 4.96 -10.64 6.24
N ARG A 26 4.42 -10.54 7.44
CA ARG A 26 3.01 -10.83 7.73
C ARG A 26 2.15 -9.58 7.71
N THR A 27 0.93 -9.73 7.22
CA THR A 27 -0.13 -8.73 7.41
C THR A 27 -1.04 -9.20 8.53
N THR A 28 -1.03 -8.52 9.67
CA THR A 28 -1.79 -8.90 10.86
C THR A 28 -3.05 -8.03 11.05
N ALA A 29 -3.98 -8.48 11.90
CA ALA A 29 -5.17 -7.71 12.24
C ALA A 29 -4.83 -6.38 12.94
N GLU A 30 -3.78 -6.38 13.77
CA GLU A 30 -3.26 -5.18 14.43
C GLU A 30 -2.73 -4.17 13.41
N ALA A 31 -1.99 -4.65 12.39
CA ALA A 31 -1.50 -3.81 11.31
C ALA A 31 -2.64 -3.17 10.50
N ILE A 32 -3.74 -3.90 10.27
CA ILE A 32 -4.92 -3.35 9.59
C ILE A 32 -5.64 -2.33 10.47
N THR A 33 -5.71 -2.55 11.78
CA THR A 33 -6.25 -1.58 12.73
C THR A 33 -5.44 -0.28 12.72
N GLU A 34 -4.13 -0.39 12.71
CA GLU A 34 -3.22 0.77 12.61
C GLU A 34 -3.36 1.49 11.27
N LEU A 35 -3.41 0.74 10.15
CA LEU A 35 -3.67 1.29 8.82
C LEU A 35 -4.98 2.07 8.77
N ASN A 36 -6.05 1.54 9.37
CA ASN A 36 -7.33 2.24 9.46
C ASN A 36 -7.21 3.56 10.24
N ARG A 37 -6.50 3.56 11.36
CA ARG A 37 -6.24 4.77 12.16
C ARG A 37 -5.46 5.83 11.39
N ILE A 38 -4.44 5.41 10.62
CA ILE A 38 -3.60 6.29 9.79
C ILE A 38 -4.44 6.87 8.65
N LEU A 39 -5.19 6.03 7.92
CA LEU A 39 -6.08 6.48 6.84
C LEU A 39 -7.13 7.46 7.31
N THR A 40 -7.78 7.21 8.46
CA THR A 40 -8.76 8.13 9.04
C THR A 40 -8.16 9.52 9.27
N ARG A 41 -6.93 9.59 9.82
CA ARG A 41 -6.24 10.88 10.02
C ARG A 41 -5.82 11.54 8.71
N LEU A 42 -5.38 10.75 7.73
CA LEU A 42 -4.98 11.26 6.42
C LEU A 42 -6.19 11.84 5.67
N ILE A 43 -7.32 11.16 5.69
CA ILE A 43 -8.59 11.62 5.09
C ILE A 43 -9.06 12.91 5.76
N ALA A 44 -8.98 13.03 7.07
CA ALA A 44 -9.35 14.26 7.78
C ALA A 44 -8.54 15.48 7.33
N ARG A 45 -7.30 15.29 6.86
CA ARG A 45 -6.42 16.36 6.36
C ARG A 45 -6.55 16.60 4.85
N SER A 46 -6.95 15.58 4.10
CA SER A 46 -6.98 15.59 2.63
C SER A 46 -8.23 14.83 2.15
N PRO A 47 -9.45 15.34 2.42
CA PRO A 47 -10.67 14.67 1.99
C PRO A 47 -10.72 14.59 0.46
N ASP A 48 -11.23 13.47 -0.06
CA ASP A 48 -11.44 13.20 -1.49
C ASP A 48 -10.18 13.27 -2.37
N ARG A 49 -8.99 13.07 -1.77
CA ARG A 49 -7.71 13.28 -2.48
C ARG A 49 -6.66 12.23 -2.17
N ILE A 50 -7.03 11.07 -1.66
CA ILE A 50 -6.07 10.04 -1.26
C ILE A 50 -5.66 9.21 -2.47
N VAL A 51 -4.36 9.07 -2.68
CA VAL A 51 -3.77 8.02 -3.52
C VAL A 51 -3.01 7.04 -2.62
N MET A 52 -3.04 5.76 -2.99
CA MET A 52 -2.44 4.70 -2.20
C MET A 52 -1.43 3.92 -3.04
N LEU A 53 -0.20 3.78 -2.56
CA LEU A 53 0.80 2.88 -3.11
C LEU A 53 1.18 1.83 -2.08
N THR A 54 0.87 0.59 -2.39
CA THR A 54 1.21 -0.57 -1.55
C THR A 54 2.24 -1.43 -2.27
N VAL A 55 3.31 -1.77 -1.58
CA VAL A 55 4.30 -2.74 -2.03
C VAL A 55 4.23 -3.97 -1.15
N VAL A 56 4.14 -5.14 -1.79
CA VAL A 56 4.25 -6.44 -1.17
C VAL A 56 5.58 -7.05 -1.59
N GLU A 57 6.52 -7.14 -0.66
CA GLU A 57 7.85 -7.70 -0.92
C GLU A 57 7.77 -9.22 -1.14
N SER A 58 8.79 -9.80 -1.78
CA SER A 58 8.81 -11.21 -2.16
C SER A 58 8.68 -12.20 -1.00
N GLY A 59 9.08 -11.77 0.19
CA GLY A 59 8.99 -12.55 1.44
C GLY A 59 7.64 -12.48 2.15
N ALA A 60 6.74 -11.61 1.70
CA ALA A 60 5.46 -11.42 2.37
C ALA A 60 4.53 -12.62 2.23
N ASP A 61 3.91 -13.00 3.34
CA ASP A 61 2.88 -14.03 3.37
C ASP A 61 1.54 -13.48 2.83
N MET A 62 0.74 -14.38 2.26
CA MET A 62 -0.64 -14.03 1.91
C MET A 62 -1.46 -13.84 3.19
N PRO A 63 -2.21 -12.72 3.30
CA PRO A 63 -3.10 -12.51 4.44
C PRO A 63 -4.11 -13.65 4.58
N ASP A 64 -4.45 -14.03 5.79
CA ASP A 64 -5.50 -15.00 6.07
C ASP A 64 -6.92 -14.43 5.75
N ALA A 65 -7.94 -15.26 5.84
CA ALA A 65 -9.30 -14.84 5.51
C ALA A 65 -9.84 -13.71 6.40
N PRO A 66 -9.65 -13.72 7.73
CA PRO A 66 -10.05 -12.61 8.60
C PRO A 66 -9.39 -11.28 8.22
N VAL A 67 -8.09 -11.29 7.96
CA VAL A 67 -7.33 -10.08 7.56
C VAL A 67 -7.80 -9.58 6.19
N ARG A 68 -8.04 -10.48 5.21
CA ARG A 68 -8.59 -10.08 3.91
C ARG A 68 -9.97 -9.42 4.03
N ASN A 69 -10.84 -9.95 4.90
CA ASN A 69 -12.16 -9.38 5.13
C ASN A 69 -12.05 -7.98 5.78
N ALA A 70 -11.18 -7.82 6.79
CA ALA A 70 -10.93 -6.52 7.42
C ALA A 70 -10.38 -5.48 6.43
N LEU A 71 -9.49 -5.89 5.51
CA LEU A 71 -9.02 -5.04 4.42
C LEU A 71 -10.14 -4.63 3.47
N ALA A 72 -11.01 -5.57 3.09
CA ALA A 72 -12.15 -5.27 2.21
C ALA A 72 -13.11 -4.26 2.87
N GLU A 73 -13.45 -4.45 4.14
CA GLU A 73 -14.28 -3.51 4.91
C GLU A 73 -13.63 -2.13 5.01
N LEU A 74 -12.32 -2.09 5.29
CA LEU A 74 -11.56 -0.83 5.32
C LEU A 74 -11.64 -0.11 3.98
N PHE A 75 -11.39 -0.79 2.86
CA PHE A 75 -11.43 -0.20 1.53
C PHE A 75 -12.81 0.30 1.15
N HIS A 76 -13.88 -0.41 1.48
CA HIS A 76 -15.25 0.08 1.30
C HIS A 76 -15.53 1.36 2.09
N ARG A 77 -15.04 1.44 3.32
CA ARG A 77 -15.23 2.61 4.18
C ARG A 77 -14.51 3.85 3.66
N VAL A 78 -13.27 3.71 3.18
CA VAL A 78 -12.44 4.83 2.71
C VAL A 78 -12.67 5.18 1.24
N ALA A 79 -13.44 4.39 0.52
CA ALA A 79 -13.69 4.53 -0.92
C ALA A 79 -14.06 5.94 -1.38
N PRO A 80 -14.94 6.69 -0.67
CA PRO A 80 -15.29 8.04 -1.10
C PRO A 80 -14.11 9.01 -1.14
N SER A 81 -13.03 8.71 -0.38
CA SER A 81 -11.85 9.59 -0.27
C SER A 81 -10.66 9.13 -1.12
N VAL A 82 -10.73 7.93 -1.71
CA VAL A 82 -9.61 7.35 -2.48
C VAL A 82 -9.84 7.56 -3.98
N ILE A 83 -8.94 8.28 -4.64
CA ILE A 83 -9.00 8.53 -6.07
C ILE A 83 -8.29 7.47 -6.91
N ALA A 84 -7.26 6.83 -6.36
CA ALA A 84 -6.57 5.72 -7.00
C ALA A 84 -5.74 4.90 -6.00
N SER A 85 -5.60 3.62 -6.27
CA SER A 85 -4.75 2.70 -5.50
C SER A 85 -3.92 1.83 -6.43
N ALA A 86 -2.62 1.74 -6.17
CA ALA A 86 -1.70 0.86 -6.87
C ALA A 86 -1.12 -0.19 -5.91
N LEU A 87 -1.03 -1.43 -6.37
CA LEU A 87 -0.34 -2.52 -5.70
C LEU A 87 0.86 -2.93 -6.52
N VAL A 88 2.04 -2.97 -5.93
CA VAL A 88 3.25 -3.54 -6.52
C VAL A 88 3.55 -4.85 -5.80
N PHE A 89 3.73 -5.92 -6.56
CA PHE A 89 4.15 -7.21 -6.02
C PHE A 89 5.55 -7.55 -6.52
N GLU A 90 6.51 -7.58 -5.61
CA GLU A 90 7.94 -7.81 -5.90
C GLU A 90 8.34 -9.30 -5.83
N GLY A 91 7.45 -10.20 -6.15
CA GLY A 91 7.76 -11.62 -6.24
C GLY A 91 8.26 -12.01 -7.64
N THR A 92 9.11 -13.03 -7.71
CA THR A 92 9.57 -13.64 -8.95
C THR A 92 9.03 -15.05 -9.10
N GLY A 93 8.84 -15.51 -10.36
CA GLY A 93 8.42 -16.88 -10.66
C GLY A 93 6.92 -17.17 -10.48
N PHE A 94 6.60 -18.43 -10.24
CA PHE A 94 5.22 -18.96 -10.17
C PHE A 94 4.36 -18.25 -9.12
N LYS A 95 4.92 -17.94 -7.95
CA LYS A 95 4.22 -17.23 -6.87
C LYS A 95 3.76 -15.83 -7.32
N ALA A 96 4.61 -15.10 -8.05
CA ALA A 96 4.27 -13.79 -8.60
C ALA A 96 3.17 -13.85 -9.67
N ALA A 97 3.22 -14.85 -10.55
CA ALA A 97 2.18 -15.07 -11.56
C ALA A 97 0.84 -15.44 -10.91
N THR A 98 0.87 -16.29 -9.87
CA THR A 98 -0.31 -16.71 -9.11
C THR A 98 -0.92 -15.52 -8.35
N VAL A 99 -0.11 -14.69 -7.69
CA VAL A 99 -0.61 -13.50 -6.97
C VAL A 99 -1.19 -12.49 -7.95
N ARG A 100 -0.56 -12.24 -9.09
CA ARG A 100 -1.10 -11.36 -10.14
C ARG A 100 -2.42 -11.91 -10.70
N ALA A 101 -2.50 -13.21 -10.98
CA ALA A 101 -3.73 -13.86 -11.42
C ALA A 101 -4.83 -13.80 -10.36
N LEU A 102 -4.51 -14.08 -9.09
CA LEU A 102 -5.44 -14.00 -7.96
C LEU A 102 -5.90 -12.54 -7.74
N THR A 103 -5.01 -11.56 -7.84
CA THR A 103 -5.36 -10.15 -7.67
C THR A 103 -6.25 -9.68 -8.84
N THR A 104 -6.01 -10.15 -10.05
CA THR A 104 -6.88 -9.92 -11.20
C THR A 104 -8.22 -10.60 -10.99
N THR A 105 -8.25 -11.82 -10.48
CA THR A 105 -9.49 -12.58 -10.18
C THR A 105 -10.23 -11.97 -8.98
N LEU A 106 -9.53 -11.53 -7.93
CA LEU A 106 -10.11 -10.82 -6.79
C LEU A 106 -10.68 -9.45 -7.20
N ASN A 107 -10.04 -8.74 -8.13
CA ASN A 107 -10.59 -7.52 -8.71
C ASN A 107 -11.86 -7.78 -9.54
N MET A 108 -12.04 -8.99 -10.09
CA MET A 108 -13.29 -9.41 -10.74
C MET A 108 -14.36 -9.84 -9.73
N VAL A 109 -13.96 -10.37 -8.57
CA VAL A 109 -14.88 -10.89 -7.53
C VAL A 109 -15.19 -9.84 -6.45
N THR A 110 -14.20 -9.04 -6.07
CA THR A 110 -14.40 -7.87 -5.20
C THR A 110 -14.14 -6.62 -6.02
N ARG A 111 -15.18 -6.04 -6.61
CA ARG A 111 -15.08 -4.71 -7.24
C ARG A 111 -14.50 -3.77 -6.19
N GLN A 112 -13.22 -3.43 -6.34
CA GLN A 112 -12.65 -2.35 -5.55
C GLN A 112 -13.51 -1.10 -5.79
N PRO A 113 -13.94 -0.42 -4.73
CA PRO A 113 -14.86 0.70 -4.85
C PRO A 113 -14.20 1.97 -5.44
N PHE A 114 -12.93 1.88 -5.84
CA PHE A 114 -12.12 2.93 -6.45
C PHE A 114 -11.18 2.34 -7.52
N PRO A 115 -10.63 3.16 -8.43
CA PRO A 115 -9.63 2.72 -9.40
C PRO A 115 -8.45 2.03 -8.71
N HIS A 116 -8.25 0.75 -9.03
CA HIS A 116 -7.19 -0.08 -8.45
C HIS A 116 -6.46 -0.85 -9.53
N LYS A 117 -5.12 -0.88 -9.47
CA LYS A 117 -4.32 -1.60 -10.45
C LYS A 117 -3.07 -2.23 -9.83
N VAL A 118 -2.68 -3.39 -10.35
CA VAL A 118 -1.47 -4.12 -9.95
C VAL A 118 -0.36 -3.90 -10.97
N PHE A 119 0.85 -3.67 -10.48
CA PHE A 119 2.04 -3.39 -11.28
C PHE A 119 3.18 -4.33 -10.90
N ALA A 120 4.13 -4.48 -11.83
CA ALA A 120 5.36 -5.22 -11.58
C ALA A 120 6.43 -4.36 -10.89
N THR A 121 6.38 -3.05 -11.08
CA THR A 121 7.41 -2.13 -10.58
C THR A 121 6.82 -0.89 -9.92
N VAL A 122 7.57 -0.32 -8.98
CA VAL A 122 7.24 0.97 -8.33
C VAL A 122 7.20 2.10 -9.35
N ALA A 123 8.08 2.08 -10.36
CA ALA A 123 8.13 3.11 -11.38
C ALA A 123 6.81 3.18 -12.19
N GLU A 124 6.30 2.03 -12.65
CA GLU A 124 5.02 1.95 -13.37
C GLU A 124 3.83 2.38 -12.49
N ALA A 125 3.81 1.91 -11.23
CA ALA A 125 2.77 2.27 -10.28
C ALA A 125 2.77 3.78 -9.99
N SER A 126 3.93 4.38 -9.75
CA SER A 126 4.09 5.82 -9.51
C SER A 126 3.67 6.65 -10.72
N ALA A 127 4.04 6.23 -11.94
CA ALA A 127 3.63 6.89 -13.17
C ALA A 127 2.10 6.85 -13.37
N TRP A 128 1.45 5.76 -12.99
CA TRP A 128 0.00 5.61 -13.06
C TRP A 128 -0.74 6.40 -11.97
N LEU A 129 -0.16 6.55 -10.78
CA LEU A 129 -0.76 7.28 -9.66
C LEU A 129 -0.63 8.81 -9.79
N ALA A 130 0.38 9.32 -10.49
CA ALA A 130 0.63 10.77 -10.57
C ALA A 130 -0.48 11.56 -11.28
N PRO A 131 -0.99 11.16 -12.48
CA PRO A 131 -2.02 11.93 -13.20
C PRO A 131 -3.31 12.20 -12.42
N PRO A 132 -3.91 11.22 -11.69
CA PRO A 132 -5.12 11.49 -10.90
C PRO A 132 -4.95 12.56 -9.82
N THR A 133 -3.72 12.88 -9.42
CA THR A 133 -3.44 13.90 -8.40
C THR A 133 -3.51 15.33 -8.94
N ALA A 134 -3.77 15.51 -10.24
CA ALA A 134 -3.82 16.82 -10.91
C ALA A 134 -2.54 17.67 -10.68
N GLY A 135 -1.39 17.03 -10.73
CA GLY A 135 -0.07 17.67 -10.58
C GLY A 135 0.39 17.92 -9.14
N ARG A 136 -0.39 17.50 -8.13
CA ARG A 136 0.03 17.61 -6.72
C ARG A 136 1.22 16.72 -6.38
N LEU A 137 1.29 15.54 -7.00
CA LEU A 137 2.35 14.55 -6.80
C LEU A 137 2.98 14.18 -8.14
N LEU A 138 4.30 14.21 -8.21
CA LEU A 138 5.06 13.71 -9.34
C LEU A 138 5.37 12.22 -9.15
N ALA A 139 5.49 11.47 -10.23
CA ALA A 139 5.86 10.05 -10.17
C ALA A 139 7.20 9.82 -9.45
N SER A 140 8.20 10.68 -9.71
CA SER A 140 9.50 10.64 -9.04
C SER A 140 9.40 10.92 -7.54
N GLN A 141 8.51 11.80 -7.12
CA GLN A 141 8.26 12.10 -5.71
C GLN A 141 7.63 10.89 -5.03
N ILE A 142 6.58 10.29 -5.61
CA ILE A 142 5.94 9.08 -5.06
C ILE A 142 6.96 7.96 -4.87
N ALA A 143 7.79 7.70 -5.89
CA ALA A 143 8.83 6.67 -5.83
C ALA A 143 9.91 6.99 -4.77
N SER A 144 10.34 8.23 -4.66
CA SER A 144 11.34 8.67 -3.68
C SER A 144 10.82 8.57 -2.25
N GLU A 145 9.57 8.95 -2.00
CA GLU A 145 8.96 8.85 -0.67
C GLU A 145 8.77 7.39 -0.25
N LEU A 146 8.37 6.50 -1.19
CA LEU A 146 8.33 5.06 -0.92
C LEU A 146 9.72 4.50 -0.58
N ALA A 147 10.77 4.92 -1.29
CA ALA A 147 12.15 4.52 -0.98
C ALA A 147 12.54 4.94 0.45
N GLY A 148 12.10 6.11 0.89
CA GLY A 148 12.29 6.58 2.27
C GLY A 148 11.58 5.70 3.31
N VAL A 149 10.33 5.27 3.05
CA VAL A 149 9.60 4.32 3.92
C VAL A 149 10.33 2.98 4.00
N ARG A 150 10.84 2.50 2.86
CA ARG A 150 11.58 1.22 2.80
C ARG A 150 12.91 1.31 3.55
N ALA A 151 13.66 2.40 3.38
CA ALA A 151 14.91 2.62 4.11
C ALA A 151 14.70 2.65 5.64
N ALA A 152 13.61 3.24 6.11
CA ALA A 152 13.25 3.21 7.52
C ALA A 152 12.97 1.76 8.00
N LEU A 153 12.26 0.96 7.20
CA LEU A 153 12.00 -0.45 7.51
C LEU A 153 13.28 -1.28 7.57
N ASP A 154 14.24 -1.03 6.65
CA ASP A 154 15.54 -1.69 6.64
C ASP A 154 16.37 -1.36 7.88
N ALA A 155 16.42 -0.08 8.26
CA ALA A 155 17.10 0.37 9.47
C ALA A 155 16.52 -0.27 10.74
N ARG A 156 15.20 -0.42 10.80
CA ARG A 156 14.51 -1.10 11.92
C ARG A 156 14.90 -2.58 12.01
N GLY A 157 14.95 -3.27 10.86
CA GLY A 157 15.34 -4.67 10.80
C GLY A 157 16.80 -4.92 11.21
N GLN A 158 17.70 -3.97 10.92
CA GLN A 158 19.10 -4.03 11.35
C GLN A 158 19.25 -3.84 12.87
N ALA A 159 18.53 -2.86 13.43
CA ALA A 159 18.57 -2.59 14.88
C ALA A 159 18.04 -3.74 15.74
N ALA A 160 17.14 -4.56 15.21
CA ALA A 160 16.59 -5.72 15.92
C ALA A 160 17.51 -6.95 15.90
N ARG A 161 18.63 -6.91 15.15
CA ARG A 161 19.61 -8.02 15.04
C ARG A 161 20.86 -7.79 15.89
N LEU A 162 20.98 -6.63 16.52
CA LEU A 162 22.07 -6.26 17.44
C LEU A 162 21.67 -6.46 18.91
#